data_fa1dede026a5e0f27ea8814e63ecb775
#
_entry.id   fa1dede026a5e0f27ea8814e63ecb775
#
_cell.length_a   1.000
_cell.length_b   1.000
_cell.length_c   1.000
_cell.angle_alpha   90.00
_cell.angle_beta   90.00
_cell.angle_gamma   90.00
#
_symmetry.space_group_name_H-M   'P 1'
#
loop_
_entity.id
_entity.type
_entity.pdbx_description
1 polymer ?
#
loop_
_entity_poly.entity_id
_entity_poly.type
_entity_poly.pdbx_seq_one_letter_code
_entity_poly.pdbx_strand_id
1 'polypeptide(L)'
;MELAFAGDLQAQCTASNYTMRQLGVPFAGLYGACSTMAEALCLAALCAAAGYAHEILAMSSSHFCAAERQFRTPLEYGGKRTPTAQWTATAAGACLMRGSGAAGVPVLSATIGRVCDAGVKDINNMGAAMAPAAAQTLLHYFADTSTTQQDFDAIFTGDLGEVGSTLLHELMHKAGCPVENHQDCGCLLYDVAVQNVQAGGSGAGCSAAVLAAHVLPGLVERRWRRVLFLSTGALMSQTTFLQGESIPGIAHCVELGCPEEEGNT
;
A
#
# COMPACT_ATOMS: atom_id res chain seq x y z
N MET A 1 23.54 -3.09 0.79
CA MET A 1 22.22 -3.44 1.41
C MET A 1 22.51 -4.43 2.54
N GLU A 2 22.05 -4.09 3.74
CA GLU A 2 22.34 -4.85 4.97
C GLU A 2 21.14 -5.67 5.44
N LEU A 3 19.92 -5.25 5.04
CA LEU A 3 18.65 -5.88 5.40
C LEU A 3 17.62 -5.63 4.30
N ALA A 4 16.68 -6.55 4.13
CA ALA A 4 15.52 -6.38 3.27
C ALA A 4 14.22 -6.72 4.00
N PHE A 5 13.24 -5.86 3.89
CA PHE A 5 11.82 -6.12 4.17
C PHE A 5 11.10 -6.22 2.84
N ALA A 6 10.59 -7.39 2.51
CA ALA A 6 9.95 -7.59 1.23
C ALA A 6 8.79 -8.58 1.33
N GLY A 7 7.81 -8.43 0.46
CA GLY A 7 6.70 -9.36 0.41
C GLY A 7 5.95 -9.34 -0.92
N ASP A 8 5.08 -10.29 -1.06
CA ASP A 8 4.22 -10.47 -2.22
C ASP A 8 2.91 -11.17 -1.81
N LEU A 9 2.05 -11.48 -2.77
CA LEU A 9 0.75 -12.09 -2.52
C LEU A 9 0.78 -13.62 -2.50
N GLN A 10 1.93 -14.25 -2.74
CA GLN A 10 2.05 -15.70 -2.68
C GLN A 10 2.34 -16.17 -1.26
N ALA A 11 1.78 -17.30 -0.88
CA ALA A 11 2.04 -17.90 0.42
C ALA A 11 3.56 -18.02 0.68
N GLN A 12 3.98 -17.70 1.91
CA GLN A 12 5.37 -17.68 2.35
C GLN A 12 6.26 -16.69 1.57
N CYS A 13 5.68 -15.65 0.95
CA CYS A 13 6.40 -14.63 0.18
C CYS A 13 7.31 -15.25 -0.88
N THR A 14 6.76 -16.16 -1.70
CA THR A 14 7.54 -17.00 -2.61
C THR A 14 8.38 -16.18 -3.60
N ALA A 15 7.79 -15.17 -4.26
CA ALA A 15 8.52 -14.33 -5.21
C ALA A 15 9.65 -13.57 -4.51
N SER A 16 9.35 -13.00 -3.35
CA SER A 16 10.32 -12.22 -2.55
C SER A 16 11.47 -13.09 -2.06
N ASN A 17 11.21 -14.29 -1.52
CA ASN A 17 12.27 -15.13 -0.99
C ASN A 17 13.22 -15.64 -2.09
N TYR A 18 12.70 -15.96 -3.28
CA TYR A 18 13.56 -16.32 -4.42
C TYR A 18 14.42 -15.15 -4.90
N THR A 19 13.87 -13.94 -4.88
CA THR A 19 14.64 -12.72 -5.18
C THR A 19 15.75 -12.50 -4.16
N MET A 20 15.44 -12.57 -2.86
CA MET A 20 16.41 -12.35 -1.81
C MET A 20 17.47 -13.45 -1.76
N ARG A 21 17.12 -14.70 -2.06
CA ARG A 21 18.09 -15.78 -2.25
C ARG A 21 19.15 -15.44 -3.30
N GLN A 22 18.71 -14.83 -4.41
CA GLN A 22 19.64 -14.45 -5.50
C GLN A 22 20.47 -13.24 -5.14
N LEU A 23 19.93 -12.29 -4.39
CA LEU A 23 20.65 -11.09 -3.93
C LEU A 23 21.60 -11.37 -2.76
N GLY A 24 21.39 -12.45 -2.00
CA GLY A 24 22.20 -12.80 -0.84
C GLY A 24 22.08 -11.81 0.32
N VAL A 25 20.94 -11.13 0.46
CA VAL A 25 20.68 -10.12 1.50
C VAL A 25 19.90 -10.73 2.65
N PRO A 26 20.22 -10.44 3.93
CA PRO A 26 19.37 -10.76 5.07
C PRO A 26 17.95 -10.28 4.85
N PHE A 27 16.96 -11.12 5.13
CA PHE A 27 15.59 -10.92 4.67
C PHE A 27 14.56 -11.25 5.74
N ALA A 28 13.63 -10.32 5.94
CA ALA A 28 12.39 -10.58 6.67
C ALA A 28 11.20 -10.49 5.69
N GLY A 29 10.52 -11.62 5.51
CA GLY A 29 9.33 -11.73 4.64
C GLY A 29 8.11 -11.13 5.31
N LEU A 30 7.40 -10.26 4.59
CA LEU A 30 6.17 -9.60 5.02
C LEU A 30 4.99 -10.13 4.24
N TYR A 31 3.90 -10.45 4.92
CA TYR A 31 2.71 -11.03 4.32
C TYR A 31 1.45 -10.28 4.75
N GLY A 32 1.45 -8.96 4.54
CA GLY A 32 0.37 -8.03 4.84
C GLY A 32 -0.61 -7.81 3.68
N ALA A 33 -0.77 -8.76 2.78
CA ALA A 33 -1.54 -8.61 1.55
C ALA A 33 -1.06 -7.39 0.74
N CYS A 34 -1.98 -6.55 0.23
CA CYS A 34 -1.62 -5.37 -0.56
C CYS A 34 -1.00 -4.24 0.29
N SER A 35 -1.08 -4.30 1.63
CA SER A 35 -0.47 -3.29 2.53
C SER A 35 1.05 -3.41 2.67
N THR A 36 1.64 -4.45 2.12
CA THR A 36 3.05 -4.84 2.33
C THR A 36 4.05 -3.73 2.00
N MET A 37 3.78 -2.85 1.02
CA MET A 37 4.75 -1.80 0.68
C MET A 37 4.90 -0.76 1.81
N ALA A 38 3.81 -0.24 2.36
CA ALA A 38 3.90 0.68 3.50
C ALA A 38 4.37 -0.03 4.78
N GLU A 39 4.00 -1.30 4.98
CA GLU A 39 4.53 -2.13 6.07
C GLU A 39 6.07 -2.22 6.00
N ALA A 40 6.61 -2.53 4.81
CA ALA A 40 8.05 -2.60 4.57
C ALA A 40 8.74 -1.25 4.82
N LEU A 41 8.14 -0.14 4.37
CA LEU A 41 8.66 1.21 4.62
C LEU A 41 8.66 1.57 6.10
N CYS A 42 7.59 1.26 6.82
CA CYS A 42 7.48 1.50 8.26
C CYS A 42 8.59 0.76 9.02
N LEU A 43 8.78 -0.53 8.74
CA LEU A 43 9.81 -1.35 9.39
C LEU A 43 11.22 -0.90 9.01
N ALA A 44 11.45 -0.55 7.74
CA ALA A 44 12.73 -0.03 7.29
C ALA A 44 13.06 1.31 7.98
N ALA A 45 12.08 2.22 8.10
CA ALA A 45 12.26 3.50 8.78
C ALA A 45 12.57 3.31 10.27
N LEU A 46 11.86 2.40 10.95
CA LEU A 46 12.12 2.07 12.35
C LEU A 46 13.52 1.50 12.56
N CYS A 47 13.95 0.57 11.70
CA CYS A 47 15.30 -0.01 11.79
C CYS A 47 16.40 1.03 11.49
N ALA A 48 16.18 1.90 10.49
CA ALA A 48 17.12 2.97 10.18
C ALA A 48 17.22 3.99 11.32
N ALA A 49 16.09 4.42 11.88
CA ALA A 49 16.04 5.35 13.01
C ALA A 49 16.68 4.77 14.28
N ALA A 50 16.56 3.46 14.51
CA ALA A 50 17.20 2.77 15.62
C ALA A 50 18.71 2.51 15.39
N GLY A 51 19.26 2.82 14.21
CA GLY A 51 20.65 2.53 13.85
C GLY A 51 20.95 1.03 13.71
N TYR A 52 19.92 0.21 13.50
CA TYR A 52 20.08 -1.24 13.35
C TYR A 52 20.77 -1.63 12.03
N ALA A 53 20.46 -0.89 10.97
CA ALA A 53 21.08 -1.03 9.66
C ALA A 53 21.09 0.32 8.93
N HIS A 54 22.08 0.54 8.06
CA HIS A 54 22.25 1.81 7.36
C HIS A 54 21.66 1.80 5.94
N GLU A 55 21.58 0.63 5.31
CA GLU A 55 21.00 0.45 3.97
C GLU A 55 19.99 -0.70 3.98
N ILE A 56 18.71 -0.33 3.99
CA ILE A 56 17.59 -1.27 4.13
C ILE A 56 16.73 -1.20 2.88
N LEU A 57 16.48 -2.35 2.25
CA LEU A 57 15.57 -2.46 1.12
C LEU A 57 14.13 -2.66 1.61
N ALA A 58 13.22 -1.80 1.19
CA ALA A 58 11.77 -1.99 1.30
C ALA A 58 11.20 -2.30 -0.10
N MET A 59 10.55 -3.45 -0.27
CA MET A 59 10.08 -3.91 -1.58
C MET A 59 8.76 -4.64 -1.47
N SER A 60 7.90 -4.50 -2.48
CA SER A 60 6.78 -5.41 -2.66
C SER A 60 6.48 -5.65 -4.14
N SER A 61 5.87 -6.79 -4.41
CA SER A 61 5.50 -7.20 -5.75
C SER A 61 4.18 -7.95 -5.79
N SER A 62 3.57 -8.01 -6.96
CA SER A 62 2.44 -8.88 -7.24
C SER A 62 2.48 -9.36 -8.68
N HIS A 63 1.88 -10.51 -8.93
CA HIS A 63 1.77 -11.09 -10.26
C HIS A 63 0.34 -11.58 -10.48
N PHE A 64 -0.32 -11.10 -11.51
CA PHE A 64 -1.72 -11.38 -11.81
C PHE A 64 -2.05 -12.88 -11.75
N CYS A 65 -1.40 -13.70 -12.57
CA CYS A 65 -1.74 -15.14 -12.65
C CYS A 65 -1.56 -15.87 -11.32
N ALA A 66 -0.52 -15.53 -10.55
CA ALA A 66 -0.26 -16.18 -9.26
C ALA A 66 -1.30 -15.76 -8.21
N ALA A 67 -1.59 -14.47 -8.09
CA ALA A 67 -2.57 -13.95 -7.13
C ALA A 67 -3.99 -14.40 -7.46
N GLU A 68 -4.39 -14.33 -8.74
CA GLU A 68 -5.73 -14.74 -9.16
C GLU A 68 -5.99 -16.24 -8.89
N ARG A 69 -4.98 -17.11 -9.09
CA ARG A 69 -5.10 -18.53 -8.74
C ARG A 69 -5.23 -18.77 -7.25
N GLN A 70 -4.60 -17.95 -6.44
CA GLN A 70 -4.63 -18.10 -4.98
C GLN A 70 -5.91 -17.54 -4.36
N PHE A 71 -6.44 -16.42 -4.87
CA PHE A 71 -7.52 -15.68 -4.22
C PHE A 71 -8.84 -15.74 -4.99
N ARG A 72 -8.84 -16.13 -6.25
CA ARG A 72 -10.01 -16.17 -7.12
C ARG A 72 -10.27 -17.57 -7.65
N THR A 73 -11.12 -18.30 -6.97
CA THR A 73 -11.48 -19.68 -7.32
C THR A 73 -12.97 -19.83 -7.57
N PRO A 74 -13.38 -20.67 -8.52
CA PRO A 74 -12.54 -21.37 -9.51
C PRO A 74 -12.12 -20.43 -10.65
N LEU A 75 -10.82 -20.30 -10.89
CA LEU A 75 -10.30 -19.44 -11.96
C LEU A 75 -10.77 -19.90 -13.34
N GLU A 76 -10.85 -21.22 -13.53
CA GLU A 76 -11.26 -21.89 -14.77
C GLU A 76 -12.72 -21.57 -15.17
N TYR A 77 -13.54 -21.12 -14.23
CA TYR A 77 -14.92 -20.73 -14.52
C TYR A 77 -14.99 -19.56 -15.52
N GLY A 78 -13.96 -18.70 -15.56
CA GLY A 78 -13.82 -17.65 -16.56
C GLY A 78 -14.94 -16.61 -16.58
N GLY A 79 -15.71 -16.53 -15.49
CA GLY A 79 -16.87 -15.63 -15.40
C GLY A 79 -16.47 -14.15 -15.52
N LYS A 80 -17.41 -13.34 -16.02
CA LYS A 80 -17.24 -11.89 -16.05
C LYS A 80 -17.06 -11.36 -14.61
N ARG A 81 -16.07 -10.49 -14.44
CA ARG A 81 -15.83 -9.81 -13.14
C ARG A 81 -16.99 -8.88 -12.79
N THR A 82 -17.29 -8.80 -11.50
CA THR A 82 -18.25 -7.82 -10.99
C THR A 82 -17.68 -6.40 -11.14
N PRO A 83 -18.53 -5.37 -11.21
CA PRO A 83 -18.04 -3.97 -11.28
C PRO A 83 -17.21 -3.54 -10.06
N THR A 84 -17.37 -4.20 -8.92
CA THR A 84 -16.63 -3.94 -7.68
C THR A 84 -15.26 -4.62 -7.63
N ALA A 85 -15.02 -5.61 -8.51
CA ALA A 85 -13.77 -6.35 -8.53
C ALA A 85 -12.63 -5.49 -9.06
N GLN A 86 -11.43 -5.74 -8.54
CA GLN A 86 -10.21 -5.09 -8.97
C GLN A 86 -9.34 -6.05 -9.79
N TRP A 87 -8.37 -5.50 -10.50
CA TRP A 87 -7.43 -6.24 -11.33
C TRP A 87 -6.05 -6.29 -10.68
N THR A 88 -5.58 -7.48 -10.30
CA THR A 88 -4.24 -7.61 -9.72
C THR A 88 -3.17 -7.14 -10.69
N ALA A 89 -2.37 -6.17 -10.27
CA ALA A 89 -1.25 -5.67 -11.05
C ALA A 89 -0.12 -6.70 -11.11
N THR A 90 0.47 -6.87 -12.29
CA THR A 90 1.78 -7.52 -12.42
C THR A 90 2.82 -6.41 -12.37
N ALA A 91 3.32 -6.14 -11.18
CA ALA A 91 4.19 -5.01 -10.90
C ALA A 91 5.07 -5.26 -9.68
N ALA A 92 6.12 -4.47 -9.55
CA ALA A 92 7.00 -4.43 -8.38
C ALA A 92 7.51 -3.01 -8.16
N GLY A 93 7.86 -2.68 -6.92
CA GLY A 93 8.55 -1.46 -6.56
C GLY A 93 9.48 -1.70 -5.39
N ALA A 94 10.58 -0.95 -5.36
CA ALA A 94 11.60 -1.05 -4.33
C ALA A 94 12.13 0.33 -3.96
N CYS A 95 12.33 0.55 -2.67
CA CYS A 95 12.94 1.76 -2.11
C CYS A 95 14.14 1.37 -1.27
N LEU A 96 15.26 2.06 -1.46
CA LEU A 96 16.41 1.94 -0.58
C LEU A 96 16.30 3.00 0.52
N MET A 97 16.05 2.53 1.74
CA MET A 97 16.04 3.38 2.94
C MET A 97 17.46 3.52 3.47
N ARG A 98 17.82 4.76 3.80
CA ARG A 98 19.10 5.07 4.46
C ARG A 98 18.86 5.80 5.77
N GLY A 99 19.86 5.77 6.64
CA GLY A 99 19.82 6.51 7.91
C GLY A 99 19.72 8.03 7.71
N SER A 100 19.45 8.75 8.80
CA SER A 100 19.29 10.21 8.79
C SER A 100 20.51 10.92 8.20
N GLY A 101 20.26 12.02 7.47
CA GLY A 101 21.29 12.80 6.78
C GLY A 101 21.66 12.31 5.37
N ALA A 102 21.11 11.20 4.90
CA ALA A 102 21.27 10.79 3.51
C ALA A 102 20.38 11.63 2.57
N ALA A 103 20.90 11.94 1.39
CA ALA A 103 20.10 12.62 0.36
C ALA A 103 18.94 11.74 -0.12
N GLY A 104 17.81 12.35 -0.41
CA GLY A 104 16.62 11.67 -0.94
C GLY A 104 15.32 12.15 -0.30
N VAL A 105 14.24 11.44 -0.58
CA VAL A 105 12.90 11.71 -0.01
C VAL A 105 12.88 11.28 1.45
N PRO A 106 12.72 12.20 2.42
CA PRO A 106 12.68 11.83 3.83
C PRO A 106 11.37 11.14 4.19
N VAL A 107 11.45 10.11 5.02
CA VAL A 107 10.32 9.55 5.77
C VAL A 107 10.22 10.34 7.07
N LEU A 108 9.16 11.13 7.21
CA LEU A 108 8.96 12.03 8.35
C LEU A 108 8.28 11.32 9.51
N SER A 109 7.37 10.40 9.22
CA SER A 109 6.72 9.54 10.20
C SER A 109 6.32 8.20 9.62
N ALA A 110 6.12 7.20 10.48
CA ALA A 110 5.66 5.87 10.12
C ALA A 110 4.61 5.39 11.14
N THR A 111 3.48 4.89 10.64
CA THR A 111 2.36 4.43 11.45
C THR A 111 1.98 3.00 11.08
N ILE A 112 2.10 2.08 12.03
CA ILE A 112 1.60 0.72 11.90
C ILE A 112 0.10 0.73 12.17
N GLY A 113 -0.69 0.34 11.17
CA GLY A 113 -2.15 0.30 11.27
C GLY A 113 -2.67 -0.86 12.13
N ARG A 114 -3.94 -0.79 12.47
CA ARG A 114 -4.67 -1.85 13.18
C ARG A 114 -5.52 -2.64 12.21
N VAL A 115 -5.73 -3.91 12.51
CA VAL A 115 -6.72 -4.73 11.81
C VAL A 115 -8.12 -4.18 12.14
N CYS A 116 -8.90 -3.94 11.08
CA CYS A 116 -10.28 -3.47 11.16
C CYS A 116 -11.18 -4.45 10.41
N ASP A 117 -12.22 -4.96 11.06
CA ASP A 117 -13.18 -5.88 10.46
C ASP A 117 -14.57 -5.23 10.41
N ALA A 118 -15.01 -4.89 9.22
CA ALA A 118 -16.33 -4.32 8.96
C ALA A 118 -17.39 -5.38 8.58
N GLY A 119 -17.08 -6.65 8.72
CA GLY A 119 -17.99 -7.76 8.41
C GLY A 119 -18.20 -8.01 6.91
N VAL A 120 -17.35 -7.47 6.04
CA VAL A 120 -17.41 -7.69 4.59
C VAL A 120 -17.02 -9.13 4.28
N LYS A 121 -17.85 -9.81 3.47
CA LYS A 121 -17.66 -11.21 3.06
C LYS A 121 -17.52 -11.39 1.56
N ASP A 122 -17.76 -10.34 0.78
CA ASP A 122 -17.69 -10.41 -0.68
C ASP A 122 -16.25 -10.30 -1.17
N ILE A 123 -15.69 -11.41 -1.58
CA ILE A 123 -14.34 -11.53 -2.16
C ILE A 123 -14.16 -10.66 -3.43
N ASN A 124 -15.24 -10.30 -4.11
CA ASN A 124 -15.19 -9.43 -5.29
C ASN A 124 -15.28 -7.94 -4.95
N ASN A 125 -15.27 -7.58 -3.66
CA ASN A 125 -15.33 -6.19 -3.20
C ASN A 125 -14.29 -5.92 -2.11
N MET A 126 -13.02 -6.06 -2.47
CA MET A 126 -11.88 -5.83 -1.56
C MET A 126 -11.80 -4.37 -1.11
N GLY A 127 -12.19 -3.41 -1.97
CA GLY A 127 -12.25 -2.00 -1.61
C GLY A 127 -13.15 -1.74 -0.40
N ALA A 128 -14.31 -2.41 -0.31
CA ALA A 128 -15.18 -2.30 0.86
C ALA A 128 -14.57 -2.88 2.14
N ALA A 129 -13.75 -3.92 2.03
CA ALA A 129 -13.05 -4.50 3.18
C ALA A 129 -11.90 -3.61 3.67
N MET A 130 -11.21 -2.90 2.76
CA MET A 130 -10.02 -2.11 3.07
C MET A 130 -10.33 -0.65 3.47
N ALA A 131 -11.38 -0.03 2.93
CA ALA A 131 -11.70 1.37 3.18
C ALA A 131 -11.89 1.72 4.67
N PRO A 132 -12.55 0.89 5.51
CA PRO A 132 -12.65 1.15 6.95
C PRO A 132 -11.30 1.19 7.66
N ALA A 133 -10.36 0.31 7.28
CA ALA A 133 -9.02 0.29 7.85
C ALA A 133 -8.22 1.55 7.45
N ALA A 134 -8.33 1.98 6.19
CA ALA A 134 -7.73 3.23 5.71
C ALA A 134 -8.28 4.45 6.46
N ALA A 135 -9.60 4.55 6.59
CA ALA A 135 -10.25 5.63 7.34
C ALA A 135 -9.79 5.65 8.81
N GLN A 136 -9.76 4.49 9.47
CA GLN A 136 -9.31 4.39 10.86
C GLN A 136 -7.85 4.83 11.03
N THR A 137 -6.96 4.40 10.12
CA THR A 137 -5.54 4.78 10.16
C THR A 137 -5.36 6.28 9.96
N LEU A 138 -6.07 6.91 9.00
CA LEU A 138 -6.03 8.36 8.79
C LEU A 138 -6.55 9.13 9.98
N LEU A 139 -7.68 8.73 10.58
CA LEU A 139 -8.25 9.40 11.75
C LEU A 139 -7.32 9.36 12.96
N HIS A 140 -6.71 8.19 13.22
CA HIS A 140 -5.71 8.07 14.28
C HIS A 140 -4.46 8.89 13.97
N TYR A 141 -3.98 8.83 12.73
CA TYR A 141 -2.82 9.61 12.31
C TYR A 141 -3.04 11.11 12.54
N PHE A 142 -4.15 11.67 12.08
CA PHE A 142 -4.48 13.08 12.27
C PHE A 142 -4.60 13.46 13.75
N ALA A 143 -5.22 12.59 14.54
CA ALA A 143 -5.36 12.83 15.99
C ALA A 143 -4.00 12.80 16.71
N ASP A 144 -3.17 11.80 16.42
CA ASP A 144 -1.89 11.58 17.10
C ASP A 144 -0.85 12.65 16.71
N THR A 145 -0.90 13.16 15.47
CA THR A 145 0.02 14.18 14.97
C THR A 145 -0.52 15.60 15.07
N SER A 146 -1.78 15.77 15.48
CA SER A 146 -2.48 17.07 15.49
C SER A 146 -2.48 17.75 14.12
N THR A 147 -2.60 16.96 13.05
CA THR A 147 -2.68 17.42 11.66
C THR A 147 -4.07 17.22 11.07
N THR A 148 -4.29 17.76 9.89
CA THR A 148 -5.50 17.63 9.06
C THR A 148 -5.12 17.31 7.62
N GLN A 149 -6.08 17.00 6.77
CA GLN A 149 -5.81 16.83 5.33
C GLN A 149 -5.11 18.02 4.69
N GLN A 150 -5.33 19.23 5.21
CA GLN A 150 -4.77 20.50 4.65
C GLN A 150 -3.27 20.62 4.86
N ASP A 151 -2.70 19.84 5.76
CA ASP A 151 -1.26 19.79 6.01
C ASP A 151 -0.50 18.98 4.96
N PHE A 152 -1.22 18.32 4.04
CA PHE A 152 -0.67 17.45 3.01
C PHE A 152 -1.13 17.89 1.61
N ASP A 153 -0.20 17.88 0.65
CA ASP A 153 -0.52 18.20 -0.74
C ASP A 153 -1.31 17.07 -1.41
N ALA A 154 -1.09 15.81 -0.98
CA ALA A 154 -1.82 14.64 -1.43
C ALA A 154 -1.83 13.53 -0.38
N ILE A 155 -2.88 12.73 -0.40
CA ILE A 155 -3.04 11.50 0.40
C ILE A 155 -3.22 10.34 -0.57
N PHE A 156 -2.25 9.44 -0.64
CA PHE A 156 -2.29 8.28 -1.54
C PHE A 156 -2.71 7.03 -0.78
N THR A 157 -3.71 6.31 -1.31
CA THR A 157 -4.04 4.95 -0.86
C THR A 157 -3.52 3.90 -1.84
N GLY A 158 -3.27 2.68 -1.36
CA GLY A 158 -2.58 1.64 -2.11
C GLY A 158 -3.38 1.05 -3.26
N ASP A 159 -4.57 0.59 -2.97
CA ASP A 159 -5.41 -0.12 -3.94
C ASP A 159 -6.87 -0.25 -3.48
N LEU A 160 -7.45 0.82 -2.98
CA LEU A 160 -8.87 0.88 -2.67
C LEU A 160 -9.73 0.75 -3.93
N GLY A 161 -9.22 1.20 -5.06
CA GLY A 161 -9.95 1.33 -6.31
C GLY A 161 -11.10 2.36 -6.22
N GLU A 162 -11.92 2.47 -7.26
CA GLU A 162 -13.01 3.45 -7.30
C GLU A 162 -14.03 3.24 -6.18
N VAL A 163 -14.41 1.98 -5.94
CA VAL A 163 -15.42 1.64 -4.92
C VAL A 163 -14.89 1.92 -3.51
N GLY A 164 -13.68 1.46 -3.19
CA GLY A 164 -13.10 1.69 -1.87
C GLY A 164 -12.76 3.16 -1.63
N SER A 165 -12.36 3.91 -2.65
CA SER A 165 -12.13 5.36 -2.57
C SER A 165 -13.41 6.12 -2.26
N THR A 166 -14.52 5.78 -2.93
CA THR A 166 -15.83 6.36 -2.62
C THR A 166 -16.23 6.10 -1.17
N LEU A 167 -16.07 4.86 -0.70
CA LEU A 167 -16.36 4.49 0.69
C LEU A 167 -15.45 5.23 1.69
N LEU A 168 -14.15 5.37 1.39
CA LEU A 168 -13.24 6.14 2.21
C LEU A 168 -13.72 7.58 2.37
N HIS A 169 -14.08 8.26 1.26
CA HIS A 169 -14.59 9.62 1.29
C HIS A 169 -15.86 9.74 2.15
N GLU A 170 -16.79 8.80 2.03
CA GLU A 170 -18.00 8.79 2.86
C GLU A 170 -17.69 8.60 4.36
N LEU A 171 -16.77 7.67 4.69
CA LEU A 171 -16.37 7.41 6.07
C LEU A 171 -15.69 8.62 6.68
N MET A 172 -14.75 9.24 5.97
CA MET A 172 -14.03 10.43 6.43
C MET A 172 -14.95 11.65 6.56
N HIS A 173 -15.90 11.81 5.63
CA HIS A 173 -16.90 12.87 5.72
C HIS A 173 -17.81 12.68 6.95
N LYS A 174 -18.29 11.46 7.21
CA LYS A 174 -19.10 11.13 8.40
C LYS A 174 -18.33 11.38 9.71
N ALA A 175 -17.01 11.20 9.70
CA ALA A 175 -16.14 11.49 10.84
C ALA A 175 -15.81 12.98 11.01
N GLY A 176 -16.28 13.86 10.11
CA GLY A 176 -15.97 15.29 10.12
C GLY A 176 -14.54 15.63 9.67
N CYS A 177 -13.86 14.70 9.01
CA CYS A 177 -12.49 14.84 8.53
C CYS A 177 -12.42 14.53 7.02
N PRO A 178 -13.07 15.29 6.12
CA PRO A 178 -13.08 14.99 4.68
C PRO A 178 -11.65 14.99 4.12
N VAL A 179 -11.40 14.17 3.09
CA VAL A 179 -10.10 14.06 2.41
C VAL A 179 -10.28 14.33 0.91
N GLU A 180 -10.20 15.60 0.54
CA GLU A 180 -10.45 16.06 -0.83
C GLU A 180 -9.24 15.89 -1.75
N ASN A 181 -8.03 15.84 -1.19
CA ASN A 181 -6.75 15.66 -1.89
C ASN A 181 -6.33 14.18 -2.00
N HIS A 182 -7.29 13.26 -1.85
CA HIS A 182 -7.06 11.82 -1.94
C HIS A 182 -6.86 11.36 -3.39
N GLN A 183 -5.91 10.45 -3.58
CA GLN A 183 -5.64 9.73 -4.81
C GLN A 183 -5.41 8.25 -4.49
N ASP A 184 -5.91 7.35 -5.34
CA ASP A 184 -5.73 5.90 -5.14
C ASP A 184 -4.79 5.30 -6.19
N CYS A 185 -3.78 4.56 -5.75
CA CYS A 185 -2.80 3.95 -6.65
C CYS A 185 -3.44 2.96 -7.63
N GLY A 186 -4.50 2.26 -7.22
CA GLY A 186 -5.24 1.35 -8.10
C GLY A 186 -5.97 2.10 -9.22
N CYS A 187 -6.45 3.31 -8.96
CA CYS A 187 -7.05 4.19 -9.96
C CYS A 187 -6.00 4.89 -10.84
N LEU A 188 -4.78 5.12 -10.31
CA LEU A 188 -3.70 5.77 -11.05
C LEU A 188 -2.94 4.82 -11.97
N LEU A 189 -2.84 3.53 -11.60
CA LEU A 189 -2.03 2.55 -12.34
C LEU A 189 -2.63 2.17 -13.68
N TYR A 190 -3.96 2.16 -13.77
CA TYR A 190 -4.70 1.77 -14.97
C TYR A 190 -5.64 2.88 -15.42
N ASP A 191 -5.82 3.00 -16.73
CA ASP A 191 -6.95 3.71 -17.30
C ASP A 191 -8.20 2.83 -17.19
N VAL A 192 -8.98 3.04 -16.12
CA VAL A 192 -10.14 2.21 -15.78
C VAL A 192 -11.17 2.20 -16.91
N ALA A 193 -11.35 3.33 -17.59
CA ALA A 193 -12.33 3.47 -18.67
C ALA A 193 -11.95 2.68 -19.94
N VAL A 194 -10.64 2.61 -20.26
CA VAL A 194 -10.13 2.03 -21.50
C VAL A 194 -9.70 0.57 -21.31
N GLN A 195 -9.08 0.25 -20.17
CA GLN A 195 -8.45 -1.06 -19.95
C GLN A 195 -9.38 -2.12 -19.36
N ASN A 196 -10.64 -1.78 -19.08
CA ASN A 196 -11.66 -2.71 -18.58
C ASN A 196 -11.24 -3.45 -17.29
N VAL A 197 -10.60 -2.75 -16.36
CA VAL A 197 -10.12 -3.28 -15.09
C VAL A 197 -11.13 -3.15 -13.94
N GLN A 198 -12.39 -2.88 -14.25
CA GLN A 198 -13.52 -2.70 -13.34
C GLN A 198 -13.27 -1.57 -12.32
N ALA A 199 -13.10 -1.89 -11.02
CA ALA A 199 -12.88 -0.89 -9.97
C ALA A 199 -11.42 -0.42 -9.87
N GLY A 200 -10.54 -0.82 -10.78
CA GLY A 200 -9.14 -0.38 -10.80
C GLY A 200 -8.13 -1.48 -10.47
N GLY A 201 -6.89 -1.10 -10.25
CA GLY A 201 -5.81 -2.00 -9.90
C GLY A 201 -5.84 -2.47 -8.45
N SER A 202 -5.18 -3.58 -8.19
CA SER A 202 -4.98 -4.14 -6.85
C SER A 202 -3.62 -4.85 -6.74
N GLY A 203 -3.23 -5.18 -5.54
CA GLY A 203 -2.05 -5.99 -5.25
C GLY A 203 -0.89 -5.21 -4.65
N ALA A 204 -0.02 -5.90 -3.94
CA ALA A 204 1.13 -5.32 -3.26
C ALA A 204 2.08 -4.59 -4.24
N GLY A 205 2.18 -5.06 -5.48
CA GLY A 205 2.94 -4.40 -6.54
C GLY A 205 2.28 -3.13 -7.07
N CYS A 206 0.96 -2.97 -6.93
CA CYS A 206 0.23 -1.79 -7.38
C CYS A 206 0.72 -0.52 -6.67
N SER A 207 0.60 -0.48 -5.35
CA SER A 207 1.05 0.65 -4.54
C SER A 207 2.56 0.88 -4.65
N ALA A 208 3.35 -0.19 -4.72
CA ALA A 208 4.80 -0.11 -4.87
C ALA A 208 5.24 0.53 -6.20
N ALA A 209 4.60 0.15 -7.31
CA ALA A 209 4.90 0.74 -8.62
C ALA A 209 4.53 2.21 -8.70
N VAL A 210 3.35 2.59 -8.19
CA VAL A 210 2.91 4.00 -8.17
C VAL A 210 3.77 4.84 -7.23
N LEU A 211 4.16 4.30 -6.06
CA LEU A 211 5.09 4.97 -5.18
C LEU A 211 6.40 5.30 -5.90
N ALA A 212 7.03 4.26 -6.53
CA ALA A 212 8.33 4.40 -7.17
C ALA A 212 8.30 5.28 -8.44
N ALA A 213 7.24 5.17 -9.24
CA ALA A 213 7.16 5.82 -10.56
C ALA A 213 6.44 7.19 -10.55
N HIS A 214 5.65 7.49 -9.52
CA HIS A 214 4.82 8.69 -9.49
C HIS A 214 5.01 9.51 -8.22
N VAL A 215 4.86 8.90 -7.04
CA VAL A 215 4.89 9.63 -5.76
C VAL A 215 6.29 10.15 -5.45
N LEU A 216 7.31 9.27 -5.45
CA LEU A 216 8.68 9.67 -5.16
C LEU A 216 9.24 10.68 -6.18
N PRO A 217 9.09 10.46 -7.52
CA PRO A 217 9.48 11.49 -8.49
C PRO A 217 8.75 12.82 -8.28
N GLY A 218 7.46 12.81 -7.95
CA GLY A 218 6.69 14.03 -7.69
C GLY A 218 7.18 14.82 -6.49
N LEU A 219 7.68 14.14 -5.44
CA LEU A 219 8.34 14.79 -4.30
C LEU A 219 9.71 15.37 -4.67
N VAL A 220 10.51 14.63 -5.46
CA VAL A 220 11.81 15.09 -5.95
C VAL A 220 11.65 16.32 -6.87
N GLU A 221 10.67 16.30 -7.75
CA GLU A 221 10.31 17.40 -8.65
C GLU A 221 9.58 18.56 -7.94
N ARG A 222 9.33 18.43 -6.61
CA ARG A 222 8.57 19.40 -5.81
C ARG A 222 7.15 19.68 -6.31
N ARG A 223 6.53 18.69 -6.99
CA ARG A 223 5.11 18.69 -7.32
C ARG A 223 4.28 18.63 -6.04
N TRP A 224 4.79 17.91 -5.06
CA TRP A 224 4.32 17.88 -3.68
C TRP A 224 5.48 18.16 -2.72
N ARG A 225 5.16 18.78 -1.59
CA ARG A 225 6.10 19.01 -0.50
C ARG A 225 5.94 17.97 0.61
N ARG A 226 4.70 17.53 0.83
CA ARG A 226 4.34 16.64 1.93
C ARG A 226 3.17 15.77 1.54
N VAL A 227 3.31 14.45 1.63
CA VAL A 227 2.27 13.50 1.28
C VAL A 227 2.13 12.42 2.35
N LEU A 228 0.91 11.86 2.48
CA LEU A 228 0.68 10.60 3.16
C LEU A 228 0.59 9.49 2.11
N PHE A 229 1.28 8.39 2.37
CA PHE A 229 1.20 7.19 1.56
C PHE A 229 0.75 6.02 2.43
N LEU A 230 -0.45 5.51 2.13
CA LEU A 230 -1.08 4.39 2.85
C LEU A 230 -1.18 3.19 1.92
N SER A 231 -0.49 2.09 2.19
CA SER A 231 -0.84 0.83 1.55
C SER A 231 -1.93 0.12 2.33
N THR A 232 -2.94 -0.34 1.61
CA THR A 232 -4.15 -0.99 2.13
C THR A 232 -4.11 -2.48 1.82
N GLY A 233 -4.66 -3.32 2.69
CA GLY A 233 -4.65 -4.76 2.51
C GLY A 233 -5.94 -5.41 3.01
N ALA A 234 -6.46 -6.36 2.22
CA ALA A 234 -7.54 -7.26 2.62
C ALA A 234 -6.93 -8.59 3.08
N LEU A 235 -7.07 -8.89 4.36
CA LEU A 235 -6.45 -10.04 5.02
C LEU A 235 -7.31 -11.30 4.83
N MET A 236 -7.36 -11.78 3.60
CA MET A 236 -8.20 -12.90 3.19
C MET A 236 -7.34 -14.14 2.89
N SER A 237 -7.86 -15.31 3.23
CA SER A 237 -7.38 -16.59 2.74
C SER A 237 -8.53 -17.40 2.15
N GLN A 238 -8.23 -18.36 1.25
CA GLN A 238 -9.24 -19.30 0.74
C GLN A 238 -9.93 -20.06 1.87
N THR A 239 -9.17 -20.45 2.89
CA THR A 239 -9.71 -21.20 4.03
C THR A 239 -10.74 -20.38 4.80
N THR A 240 -10.42 -19.15 5.19
CA THR A 240 -11.34 -18.28 5.94
C THR A 240 -12.57 -17.94 5.12
N PHE A 241 -12.40 -17.65 3.83
CA PHE A 241 -13.51 -17.39 2.92
C PHE A 241 -14.46 -18.60 2.80
N LEU A 242 -13.92 -19.81 2.60
CA LEU A 242 -14.74 -21.05 2.51
C LEU A 242 -15.44 -21.40 3.83
N GLN A 243 -14.91 -20.94 4.96
CA GLN A 243 -15.54 -21.05 6.28
C GLN A 243 -16.62 -19.99 6.52
N GLY A 244 -16.79 -19.04 5.60
CA GLY A 244 -17.80 -17.98 5.71
C GLY A 244 -17.39 -16.83 6.64
N GLU A 245 -16.09 -16.73 6.96
CA GLU A 245 -15.57 -15.63 7.75
C GLU A 245 -15.60 -14.30 6.97
N SER A 246 -15.54 -13.19 7.69
CA SER A 246 -15.36 -11.85 7.12
C SER A 246 -13.94 -11.64 6.63
N ILE A 247 -13.73 -10.58 5.86
CA ILE A 247 -12.43 -10.15 5.32
C ILE A 247 -11.96 -8.93 6.11
N PRO A 248 -11.07 -9.08 7.11
CA PRO A 248 -10.50 -7.95 7.81
C PRO A 248 -9.61 -7.11 6.88
N GLY A 249 -9.60 -5.80 7.09
CA GLY A 249 -8.70 -4.87 6.42
C GLY A 249 -7.59 -4.38 7.33
N ILE A 250 -6.50 -3.93 6.74
CA ILE A 250 -5.40 -3.23 7.41
C ILE A 250 -4.86 -2.12 6.52
N ALA A 251 -4.33 -1.04 7.11
CA ALA A 251 -3.64 0.00 6.36
C ALA A 251 -2.48 0.55 7.19
N HIS A 252 -1.27 0.53 6.62
CA HIS A 252 -0.09 1.18 7.20
C HIS A 252 0.17 2.50 6.48
N CYS A 253 0.70 3.49 7.19
CA CYS A 253 0.92 4.83 6.67
C CYS A 253 2.36 5.28 6.87
N VAL A 254 2.93 5.91 5.87
CA VAL A 254 4.16 6.69 5.97
C VAL A 254 3.90 8.12 5.50
N GLU A 255 4.50 9.06 6.19
CA GLU A 255 4.57 10.45 5.76
C GLU A 255 5.89 10.67 5.04
N LEU A 256 5.82 11.24 3.83
CA LEU A 256 6.96 11.52 2.98
C LEU A 256 7.04 13.03 2.71
N GLY A 257 8.25 13.59 2.81
CA GLY A 257 8.54 14.98 2.52
C GLY A 257 9.30 15.15 1.20
N CYS A 258 9.32 16.37 0.65
CA CYS A 258 10.25 16.68 -0.43
C CYS A 258 11.70 16.73 0.12
N PRO A 259 12.71 16.39 -0.70
CA PRO A 259 14.10 16.57 -0.32
C PRO A 259 14.42 18.01 0.05
N GLU A 260 15.29 18.22 1.03
CA GLU A 260 15.84 19.53 1.33
C GLU A 260 16.59 20.09 0.11
N GLU A 261 16.61 21.41 -0.05
CA GLU A 261 17.46 22.02 -1.07
C GLU A 261 18.91 21.80 -0.67
N GLU A 262 19.71 21.23 -1.59
CA GLU A 262 21.15 21.25 -1.40
C GLU A 262 21.55 22.72 -1.25
N GLY A 263 21.85 23.14 -0.02
CA GLY A 263 22.27 24.50 0.26
C GLY A 263 23.48 24.80 -0.61
N ASN A 264 23.41 25.86 -1.37
CA ASN A 264 24.52 26.45 -2.10
C ASN A 264 25.53 26.90 -1.02
N THR A 265 26.42 25.99 -0.61
CA THR A 265 27.58 26.29 0.23
C THR A 265 28.72 26.79 -0.62
#